data_9670e1552434b6920b4bc57cd1692293
#
_entry.id   9670e1552434b6920b4bc57cd1692293
#
_cell.length_a   1.000
_cell.length_b   1.000
_cell.length_c   1.000
_cell.angle_alpha   90.00
_cell.angle_beta   90.00
_cell.angle_gamma   90.00
#
_symmetry.space_group_name_H-M   'P 1'
#
loop_
_entity.id
_entity.type
_entity.pdbx_description
1 polymer ?
#
loop_
_entity_poly.entity_id
_entity_poly.type
_entity_poly.pdbx_seq_one_letter_code
_entity_poly.pdbx_strand_id
1 'polypeptide(L)'
;MNKQILLLRLSYWSAAIADFGIAILVLIPERMGLTEIVYPMGLISAVAFSWGILLLIADRKPLERRWILVPTIIVVALLSTVRIIFTLNNTLKFSMAFLLFGIILIMFMAYSYYYANKFDANI
;
A
#
# COMPACT_ATOMS: atom_id res chain seq x y z
N MET A 1 -6.96 22.72 9.69
CA MET A 1 -6.70 21.31 10.01
C MET A 1 -5.26 21.16 10.44
N ASN A 2 -5.01 20.35 11.47
CA ASN A 2 -3.66 20.07 11.95
C ASN A 2 -2.87 19.36 10.84
N LYS A 3 -1.62 19.77 10.63
CA LYS A 3 -0.75 19.19 9.61
C LYS A 3 -0.53 17.70 9.83
N GLN A 4 -0.43 17.25 11.08
CA GLN A 4 -0.31 15.82 11.40
C GLN A 4 -1.49 15.01 10.84
N ILE A 5 -2.70 15.51 11.11
CA ILE A 5 -3.92 14.84 10.66
C ILE A 5 -4.01 14.85 9.14
N LEU A 6 -3.65 15.98 8.53
CA LEU A 6 -3.68 16.07 7.07
C LEU A 6 -2.73 15.07 6.42
N LEU A 7 -1.50 14.98 6.92
CA LEU A 7 -0.52 14.04 6.37
C LEU A 7 -0.96 12.59 6.54
N LEU A 8 -1.50 12.25 7.71
CA LEU A 8 -2.00 10.90 7.96
C LEU A 8 -3.16 10.56 7.05
N ARG A 9 -4.10 11.48 6.89
CA ARG A 9 -5.25 11.25 6.02
C ARG A 9 -4.83 11.08 4.56
N LEU A 10 -3.89 11.88 4.10
CA LEU A 10 -3.37 11.75 2.74
C LEU A 10 -2.67 10.39 2.56
N SER A 11 -1.92 9.93 3.57
CA SER A 11 -1.30 8.61 3.53
C SER A 11 -2.34 7.50 3.45
N TYR A 12 -3.37 7.55 4.29
CA TYR A 12 -4.42 6.53 4.30
C TYR A 12 -5.13 6.48 2.96
N TRP A 13 -5.50 7.62 2.42
CA TRP A 13 -6.21 7.66 1.14
C TRP A 13 -5.34 7.21 -0.02
N SER A 14 -4.08 7.65 -0.04
CA SER A 14 -3.14 7.22 -1.09
C SER A 14 -2.95 5.71 -1.08
N ALA A 15 -2.73 5.14 0.12
CA ALA A 15 -2.54 3.70 0.25
C ALA A 15 -3.83 2.94 -0.06
N ALA A 16 -5.00 3.46 0.34
CA ALA A 16 -6.28 2.82 0.06
C ALA A 16 -6.56 2.78 -1.44
N ILE A 17 -6.32 3.88 -2.13
CA ILE A 17 -6.50 3.92 -3.59
C ILE A 17 -5.55 2.92 -4.26
N ALA A 18 -4.31 2.85 -3.79
CA ALA A 18 -3.35 1.87 -4.31
C ALA A 18 -3.83 0.45 -4.09
N ASP A 19 -4.35 0.14 -2.89
CA ASP A 19 -4.85 -1.20 -2.57
C ASP A 19 -6.06 -1.57 -3.41
N PHE A 20 -7.00 -0.65 -3.59
CA PHE A 20 -8.17 -0.92 -4.45
C PHE A 20 -7.72 -1.11 -5.90
N GLY A 21 -6.74 -0.32 -6.36
CA GLY A 21 -6.16 -0.50 -7.69
C GLY A 21 -5.53 -1.87 -7.85
N ILE A 22 -4.75 -2.31 -6.87
CA ILE A 22 -4.13 -3.63 -6.89
C ILE A 22 -5.20 -4.72 -6.90
N ALA A 23 -6.27 -4.55 -6.11
CA ALA A 23 -7.36 -5.53 -6.06
C ALA A 23 -7.98 -5.76 -7.44
N ILE A 24 -8.06 -4.73 -8.25
CA ILE A 24 -8.59 -4.83 -9.61
C ILE A 24 -7.52 -5.37 -10.56
N LEU A 25 -6.30 -4.83 -10.50
CA LEU A 25 -5.25 -5.18 -11.44
C LEU A 25 -4.81 -6.64 -11.35
N VAL A 26 -4.78 -7.22 -10.15
CA VAL A 26 -4.39 -8.62 -10.00
C VAL A 26 -5.40 -9.59 -10.59
N LEU A 27 -6.63 -9.13 -10.86
CA LEU A 27 -7.65 -9.95 -11.51
C LEU A 27 -7.59 -9.90 -13.03
N ILE A 28 -6.68 -9.12 -13.61
CA ILE A 28 -6.47 -9.08 -15.05
C ILE A 28 -5.36 -10.06 -15.40
N PRO A 29 -5.69 -11.22 -16.00
CA PRO A 29 -4.70 -12.30 -16.18
C PRO A 29 -3.49 -11.87 -17.00
N GLU A 30 -3.70 -11.06 -18.03
CA GLU A 30 -2.63 -10.63 -18.94
C GLU A 30 -1.54 -9.85 -18.20
N ARG A 31 -1.93 -9.05 -17.22
CA ARG A 31 -0.97 -8.28 -16.42
C ARG A 31 -0.14 -9.16 -15.49
N MET A 32 -0.66 -10.36 -15.17
CA MET A 32 0.02 -11.33 -14.33
C MET A 32 0.78 -12.38 -15.16
N GLY A 33 0.79 -12.22 -16.48
CA GLY A 33 1.45 -13.18 -17.37
C GLY A 33 0.69 -14.47 -17.53
N LEU A 34 -0.63 -14.45 -17.30
CA LEU A 34 -1.49 -15.62 -17.34
C LEU A 34 -2.61 -15.43 -18.35
N THR A 35 -3.27 -16.54 -18.74
CA THR A 35 -4.36 -16.52 -19.68
C THR A 35 -5.73 -16.58 -19.00
N GLU A 36 -5.77 -16.99 -17.74
CA GLU A 36 -7.04 -17.08 -16.99
C GLU A 36 -6.79 -16.71 -15.52
N ILE A 37 -7.88 -16.39 -14.82
CA ILE A 37 -7.82 -16.05 -13.40
C ILE A 37 -7.59 -17.33 -12.60
N VAL A 38 -6.60 -17.30 -11.72
CA VAL A 38 -6.29 -18.44 -10.85
C VAL A 38 -6.59 -18.07 -9.38
N TYR A 39 -6.73 -19.09 -8.55
CA TYR A 39 -7.14 -18.94 -7.15
C TYR A 39 -6.28 -17.94 -6.36
N PRO A 40 -4.92 -17.99 -6.45
CA PRO A 40 -4.09 -17.02 -5.71
C PRO A 40 -4.38 -15.57 -6.08
N MET A 41 -4.75 -15.29 -7.33
CA MET A 41 -5.10 -13.93 -7.75
C MET A 41 -6.34 -13.43 -7.01
N GLY A 42 -7.34 -14.31 -6.86
CA GLY A 42 -8.53 -13.98 -6.08
C GLY A 42 -8.22 -13.71 -4.62
N LEU A 43 -7.34 -14.50 -4.03
CA LEU A 43 -6.93 -14.31 -2.64
C LEU A 43 -6.22 -12.96 -2.45
N ILE A 44 -5.31 -12.63 -3.34
CA ILE A 44 -4.59 -11.36 -3.29
C ILE A 44 -5.57 -10.19 -3.43
N SER A 45 -6.51 -10.30 -4.35
CA SER A 45 -7.52 -9.27 -4.57
C SER A 45 -8.37 -9.06 -3.32
N ALA A 46 -8.81 -10.15 -2.68
CA ALA A 46 -9.61 -10.07 -1.47
C ALA A 46 -8.85 -9.39 -0.34
N VAL A 47 -7.60 -9.75 -0.14
CA VAL A 47 -6.75 -9.16 0.91
C VAL A 47 -6.50 -7.69 0.63
N ALA A 48 -6.17 -7.34 -0.62
CA ALA A 48 -5.91 -5.94 -0.99
C ALA A 48 -7.16 -5.07 -0.79
N PHE A 49 -8.31 -5.57 -1.20
CA PHE A 49 -9.57 -4.85 -1.02
C PHE A 49 -9.88 -4.63 0.46
N SER A 50 -9.71 -5.67 1.27
CA SER A 50 -9.94 -5.59 2.71
C SER A 50 -8.98 -4.61 3.38
N TRP A 51 -7.73 -4.60 2.95
CA TRP A 51 -6.73 -3.67 3.48
C TRP A 51 -7.09 -2.23 3.13
N GLY A 52 -7.59 -1.99 1.92
CA GLY A 52 -8.07 -0.67 1.54
C GLY A 52 -9.17 -0.18 2.46
N ILE A 53 -10.12 -1.05 2.80
CA ILE A 53 -11.19 -0.73 3.74
C ILE A 53 -10.62 -0.41 5.13
N LEU A 54 -9.63 -1.20 5.58
CA LEU A 54 -8.96 -0.97 6.86
C LEU A 54 -8.35 0.43 6.92
N LEU A 55 -7.72 0.88 5.82
CA LEU A 55 -7.14 2.21 5.75
C LEU A 55 -8.19 3.31 5.80
N LEU A 56 -9.35 3.09 5.17
CA LEU A 56 -10.45 4.05 5.25
C LEU A 56 -11.03 4.12 6.66
N ILE A 57 -11.06 3.00 7.38
CA ILE A 57 -11.47 2.99 8.78
C ILE A 57 -10.47 3.77 9.62
N ALA A 58 -9.17 3.61 9.34
CA ALA A 58 -8.13 4.37 10.04
C ALA A 58 -8.29 5.87 9.83
N ASP A 59 -8.75 6.28 8.65
CA ASP A 59 -8.93 7.70 8.32
C ASP A 59 -9.96 8.39 9.22
N ARG A 60 -10.87 7.66 9.83
CA ARG A 60 -11.88 8.24 10.72
C ARG A 60 -11.29 8.75 12.03
N LYS A 61 -10.23 8.12 12.50
CA LYS A 61 -9.48 8.54 13.69
C LYS A 61 -8.00 8.50 13.39
N PRO A 62 -7.50 9.45 12.59
CA PRO A 62 -6.16 9.35 12.02
C PRO A 62 -5.05 9.19 13.04
N LEU A 63 -5.07 9.99 14.10
CA LEU A 63 -4.01 9.95 15.12
C LEU A 63 -4.06 8.69 15.98
N GLU A 64 -5.26 8.28 16.39
CA GLU A 64 -5.42 7.11 17.24
C GLU A 64 -5.04 5.82 16.52
N ARG A 65 -5.29 5.77 15.22
CA ARG A 65 -5.11 4.56 14.41
C ARG A 65 -3.87 4.63 13.53
N ARG A 66 -2.94 5.55 13.82
CA ARG A 66 -1.74 5.70 13.00
C ARG A 66 -0.86 4.47 12.98
N TRP A 67 -0.99 3.58 13.97
CA TRP A 67 -0.22 2.34 14.02
C TRP A 67 -0.49 1.44 12.80
N ILE A 68 -1.64 1.61 12.15
CA ILE A 68 -1.98 0.84 10.94
C ILE A 68 -0.98 1.08 9.81
N LEU A 69 -0.32 2.24 9.79
CA LEU A 69 0.69 2.53 8.78
C LEU A 69 1.91 1.61 8.88
N VAL A 70 2.24 1.13 10.07
CA VAL A 70 3.41 0.24 10.25
C VAL A 70 3.24 -1.07 9.48
N PRO A 71 2.18 -1.87 9.71
CA PRO A 71 1.99 -3.08 8.90
C PRO A 71 1.72 -2.77 7.44
N THR A 72 1.11 -1.63 7.12
CA THR A 72 0.88 -1.24 5.73
C THR A 72 2.21 -1.01 5.01
N ILE A 73 3.17 -0.34 5.65
CA ILE A 73 4.51 -0.16 5.08
C ILE A 73 5.16 -1.52 4.85
N ILE A 74 5.04 -2.43 5.80
CA ILE A 74 5.61 -3.77 5.69
C ILE A 74 5.00 -4.51 4.50
N VAL A 75 3.68 -4.45 4.34
CA VAL A 75 2.99 -5.10 3.22
C VAL A 75 3.48 -4.56 1.89
N VAL A 76 3.56 -3.23 1.75
CA VAL A 76 4.01 -2.61 0.51
C VAL A 76 5.46 -2.99 0.21
N ALA A 77 6.32 -2.99 1.23
CA ALA A 77 7.71 -3.37 1.08
C ALA A 77 7.85 -4.84 0.63
N LEU A 78 7.09 -5.75 1.25
CA LEU A 78 7.13 -7.16 0.89
C LEU A 78 6.60 -7.40 -0.52
N LEU A 79 5.51 -6.75 -0.91
CA LEU A 79 4.97 -6.88 -2.26
C LEU A 79 5.97 -6.37 -3.29
N SER A 80 6.64 -5.25 -3.00
CA SER A 80 7.67 -4.71 -3.89
C SER A 80 8.85 -5.66 -4.02
N THR A 81 9.26 -6.28 -2.90
CA THR A 81 10.36 -7.24 -2.88
C THR A 81 10.03 -8.47 -3.74
N VAL A 82 8.82 -9.01 -3.58
CA VAL A 82 8.37 -10.15 -4.39
C VAL A 82 8.39 -9.80 -5.86
N ARG A 83 7.90 -8.62 -6.21
CA ARG A 83 7.89 -8.18 -7.60
C ARG A 83 9.30 -8.06 -8.17
N ILE A 84 10.24 -7.54 -7.39
CA ILE A 84 11.64 -7.43 -7.82
C ILE A 84 12.23 -8.82 -8.05
N ILE A 85 11.99 -9.76 -7.15
CA ILE A 85 12.50 -11.12 -7.29
C ILE A 85 12.01 -11.76 -8.58
N PHE A 86 10.71 -11.66 -8.87
CA PHE A 86 10.16 -12.26 -10.09
C PHE A 86 10.58 -11.51 -11.35
N THR A 87 10.87 -10.22 -11.25
CA THR A 87 11.44 -9.45 -12.37
C THR A 87 12.86 -9.93 -12.68
N LEU A 88 13.69 -10.16 -11.64
CA LEU A 88 15.06 -10.64 -11.81
C LEU A 88 15.09 -12.06 -12.38
N ASN A 89 14.06 -12.87 -12.10
CA ASN A 89 13.94 -14.22 -12.65
C ASN A 89 13.28 -14.24 -14.03
N ASN A 90 13.07 -13.06 -14.63
CA ASN A 90 12.46 -12.90 -15.97
C ASN A 90 11.02 -13.43 -16.06
N THR A 91 10.36 -13.63 -14.92
CA THR A 91 8.95 -14.05 -14.88
C THR A 91 8.01 -12.88 -15.16
N LEU A 92 8.37 -11.68 -14.69
CA LEU A 92 7.59 -10.47 -14.89
C LEU A 92 8.44 -9.44 -15.64
N LYS A 93 7.76 -8.57 -16.38
CA LYS A 93 8.42 -7.44 -17.04
C LYS A 93 8.76 -6.38 -15.99
N PHE A 94 9.93 -5.77 -16.14
CA PHE A 94 10.35 -4.68 -15.29
C PHE A 94 9.45 -3.46 -15.52
N SER A 95 8.98 -2.85 -14.42
CA SER A 95 8.20 -1.63 -14.49
C SER A 95 8.79 -0.61 -13.53
N MET A 96 9.43 0.42 -14.08
CA MET A 96 9.98 1.52 -13.30
C MET A 96 8.86 2.27 -12.57
N ALA A 97 7.71 2.43 -13.23
CA ALA A 97 6.58 3.14 -12.62
C ALA A 97 6.10 2.46 -11.34
N PHE A 98 5.97 1.14 -11.35
CA PHE A 98 5.56 0.38 -10.17
C PHE A 98 6.57 0.49 -9.04
N LEU A 99 7.85 0.38 -9.36
CA LEU A 99 8.91 0.46 -8.37
C LEU A 99 8.95 1.84 -7.71
N LEU A 100 8.92 2.90 -8.52
CA LEU A 100 8.94 4.27 -8.02
C LEU A 100 7.70 4.58 -7.19
N PHE A 101 6.53 4.14 -7.65
CA PHE A 101 5.29 4.35 -6.91
C PHE A 101 5.35 3.71 -5.52
N GLY A 102 5.86 2.47 -5.44
CA GLY A 102 6.00 1.78 -4.17
C GLY A 102 6.96 2.48 -3.23
N ILE A 103 8.11 2.93 -3.73
CA ILE A 103 9.10 3.64 -2.93
C ILE A 103 8.52 4.97 -2.42
N ILE A 104 7.88 5.73 -3.30
CA ILE A 104 7.30 7.02 -2.93
C ILE A 104 6.21 6.82 -1.86
N LEU A 105 5.37 5.81 -2.02
CA LEU A 105 4.30 5.51 -1.08
C LEU A 105 4.86 5.14 0.29
N ILE A 106 5.89 4.26 0.33
CA ILE A 106 6.54 3.87 1.58
C ILE A 106 7.15 5.08 2.28
N MET A 107 7.87 5.91 1.54
CA MET A 107 8.51 7.10 2.12
C MET A 107 7.47 8.08 2.66
N PHE A 108 6.38 8.27 1.93
CA PHE A 108 5.32 9.17 2.35
C PHE A 108 4.64 8.66 3.63
N MET A 109 4.32 7.38 3.68
CA MET A 109 3.71 6.78 4.87
C MET A 109 4.65 6.83 6.08
N ALA A 110 5.92 6.54 5.86
CA ALA A 110 6.93 6.58 6.93
C ALA A 110 7.08 8.01 7.47
N TYR A 111 7.13 8.98 6.57
CA TYR A 111 7.23 10.39 6.97
C TYR A 111 5.99 10.83 7.76
N SER A 112 4.81 10.45 7.29
CA SER A 112 3.56 10.81 7.97
C SER A 112 3.49 10.22 9.38
N TYR A 113 3.90 8.96 9.51
CA TYR A 113 3.94 8.29 10.81
C TYR A 113 4.95 8.95 11.75
N TYR A 114 6.15 9.22 11.23
CA TYR A 114 7.20 9.87 12.02
C TYR A 114 6.76 11.26 12.49
N TYR A 115 6.18 12.04 11.58
CA TYR A 115 5.73 13.39 11.90
C TYR A 115 4.65 13.37 12.97
N ALA A 116 3.69 12.44 12.85
CA ALA A 116 2.63 12.32 13.83
C ALA A 116 3.18 11.95 15.21
N ASN A 117 4.11 11.00 15.28
CA ASN A 117 4.71 10.59 16.55
C ASN A 117 5.56 11.70 17.17
N LYS A 118 6.31 12.41 16.35
CA LYS A 118 7.17 13.49 16.83
C LYS A 118 6.39 14.58 17.54
N PHE A 119 5.27 15.00 16.95
CA PHE A 119 4.47 16.08 17.53
C PHE A 119 3.54 15.58 18.62
N ASP A 120 3.13 14.32 18.56
CA ASP A 120 2.30 13.72 19.60
C ASP A 120 3.10 13.52 20.90
N ALA A 121 4.38 13.18 20.78
CA ALA A 121 5.26 12.98 21.94
C ALA A 121 5.52 14.25 22.72
N ASN A 122 5.27 15.41 22.14
CA ASN A 122 5.48 16.71 22.76
C ASN A 122 4.25 17.23 23.50
N ILE A 123 3.19 16.46 23.49
CA ILE A 123 1.95 16.79 24.21
C ILE A 123 1.98 16.08 25.56
#